data_dcd330a31ebe041b963f537459aec49a
#
_entry.id   dcd330a31ebe041b963f537459aec49a
#
_cell.length_a   1.000
_cell.length_b   1.000
_cell.length_c   1.000
_cell.angle_alpha   90.00
_cell.angle_beta   90.00
_cell.angle_gamma   90.00
#
_symmetry.space_group_name_H-M   'P 1'
#
loop_
_entity.id
_entity.type
_entity.pdbx_description
1 polymer ?
#
loop_
_entity_poly.entity_id
_entity_poly.type
_entity_poly.pdbx_seq_one_letter_code
_entity_poly.pdbx_strand_id
1 'polypeptide(L)'
;REHMQMYREARESSSKRFCKPHRMMLIQGDIKYGPKLPIGKNGAKVQTYLSSAIDDHSRRLLFSRFYDNQEEAIIEDTFHQAILRHGTFDACYFDNGSQYIAKQIRFSLSKLGIRVIHAKPRSGKSKGKIEKFHQVVDDFIRESKLKGIKSLDELNRLWEIFADEYYHKKSHEGISEYYESLGAAVPEEGITPLQEWNRDSRPLTFLDVSVVAEAFLHHEERKVDKGGCISFRGM
;
A
#
# COMPACT_ATOMS: atom_id res chain seq x y z
N ARG A 1 -41.20 11.60 -2.05
CA ARG A 1 -40.69 10.48 -1.23
C ARG A 1 -40.05 9.41 -2.14
N GLU A 2 -40.61 9.01 -3.26
CA GLU A 2 -40.07 8.04 -4.22
C GLU A 2 -38.73 8.48 -4.83
N HIS A 3 -38.55 9.75 -5.23
CA HIS A 3 -37.29 10.28 -5.72
C HIS A 3 -36.16 10.17 -4.70
N MET A 4 -36.44 10.38 -3.42
CA MET A 4 -35.44 10.23 -2.34
C MET A 4 -35.10 8.75 -2.09
N GLN A 5 -36.02 7.84 -2.35
CA GLN A 5 -35.81 6.41 -2.24
C GLN A 5 -34.96 5.89 -3.41
N MET A 6 -35.26 6.28 -4.64
CA MET A 6 -34.43 6.01 -5.82
C MET A 6 -32.99 6.58 -5.66
N TYR A 7 -32.85 7.79 -5.09
CA TYR A 7 -31.52 8.35 -4.77
C TYR A 7 -30.77 7.56 -3.68
N ARG A 8 -31.49 7.04 -2.67
CA ARG A 8 -30.90 6.16 -1.65
C ARG A 8 -30.51 4.82 -2.26
N GLU A 9 -31.36 4.17 -3.04
CA GLU A 9 -31.09 2.90 -3.72
C GLU A 9 -29.98 3.02 -4.75
N ALA A 10 -29.91 4.09 -5.56
CA ALA A 10 -28.81 4.40 -6.44
C ALA A 10 -27.51 4.68 -5.67
N ARG A 11 -27.60 5.30 -4.50
CA ARG A 11 -26.46 5.55 -3.61
C ARG A 11 -26.00 4.29 -2.88
N GLU A 12 -26.89 3.38 -2.53
CA GLU A 12 -26.60 2.08 -1.95
C GLU A 12 -26.05 1.10 -3.00
N SER A 13 -26.59 1.08 -4.22
CA SER A 13 -26.07 0.29 -5.33
C SER A 13 -24.66 0.78 -5.77
N SER A 14 -24.39 2.09 -5.69
CA SER A 14 -23.04 2.65 -5.88
C SER A 14 -22.09 2.34 -4.71
N SER A 15 -22.61 1.71 -3.64
CA SER A 15 -21.87 1.37 -2.42
C SER A 15 -21.29 -0.03 -2.41
N LYS A 16 -21.43 -0.78 -3.52
CA LYS A 16 -20.75 -2.07 -3.66
C LYS A 16 -19.27 -1.90 -3.43
N ARG A 17 -18.71 -2.70 -2.53
CA ARG A 17 -17.28 -2.69 -2.22
C ARG A 17 -16.52 -2.86 -3.52
N PHE A 18 -15.79 -1.82 -3.89
CA PHE A 18 -14.97 -1.83 -5.09
C PHE A 18 -13.86 -2.87 -4.94
N CYS A 19 -13.80 -3.86 -5.81
CA CYS A 19 -12.73 -4.84 -5.90
C CYS A 19 -12.30 -4.96 -7.36
N LYS A 20 -11.00 -4.91 -7.62
CA LYS A 20 -10.49 -5.17 -8.96
C LYS A 20 -10.66 -6.66 -9.29
N PRO A 21 -10.96 -7.01 -10.56
CA PRO A 21 -11.16 -8.41 -10.96
C PRO A 21 -9.87 -9.23 -10.99
N HIS A 22 -8.70 -8.59 -11.08
CA HIS A 22 -7.41 -9.26 -11.16
C HIS A 22 -6.35 -8.58 -10.30
N ARG A 23 -5.36 -9.39 -9.85
CA ARG A 23 -4.16 -8.90 -9.18
C ARG A 23 -3.40 -7.88 -10.02
N MET A 24 -2.65 -6.99 -9.40
CA MET A 24 -1.82 -5.96 -10.04
C MET A 24 -2.61 -4.93 -10.87
N MET A 25 -3.93 -4.88 -10.79
CA MET A 25 -4.73 -3.81 -11.41
C MET A 25 -4.77 -2.54 -10.56
N LEU A 26 -4.71 -2.70 -9.24
CA LEU A 26 -4.69 -1.60 -8.30
C LEU A 26 -3.95 -1.97 -7.03
N ILE A 27 -2.96 -1.17 -6.68
CA ILE A 27 -2.23 -1.30 -5.43
C ILE A 27 -2.62 -0.15 -4.50
N GLN A 28 -2.97 -0.46 -3.26
CA GLN A 28 -3.26 0.53 -2.24
C GLN A 28 -2.01 0.78 -1.41
N GLY A 29 -1.57 2.05 -1.34
CA GLY A 29 -0.49 2.49 -0.48
C GLY A 29 -1.01 3.13 0.79
N ASP A 30 -0.43 2.78 1.93
CA ASP A 30 -0.82 3.34 3.21
C ASP A 30 0.35 3.36 4.22
N ILE A 31 0.26 4.32 5.15
CA ILE A 31 1.19 4.44 6.28
C ILE A 31 0.42 4.38 7.59
N LYS A 32 0.83 3.46 8.47
CA LYS A 32 0.26 3.30 9.80
C LYS A 32 1.31 3.54 10.89
N TYR A 33 0.89 4.18 11.98
CA TYR A 33 1.72 4.30 13.18
C TYR A 33 2.04 2.92 13.78
N GLY A 34 3.33 2.64 13.95
CA GLY A 34 3.86 1.44 14.59
C GLY A 34 4.11 1.61 16.11
N PRO A 35 4.81 0.68 16.75
CA PRO A 35 5.24 0.83 18.14
C PRO A 35 6.35 1.89 18.27
N LYS A 36 6.47 2.48 19.47
CA LYS A 36 7.65 3.31 19.79
C LYS A 36 8.79 2.41 20.27
N LEU A 37 9.96 2.53 19.65
CA LEU A 37 11.16 1.77 19.97
C LEU A 37 12.24 2.65 20.61
N PRO A 38 13.08 2.11 21.52
CA PRO A 38 14.15 2.85 22.18
C PRO A 38 15.41 2.97 21.29
N ILE A 39 15.23 3.43 20.06
CA ILE A 39 16.27 3.51 19.02
C ILE A 39 16.83 4.92 18.80
N GLY A 40 16.31 5.90 19.52
CA GLY A 40 16.83 7.28 19.48
C GLY A 40 18.09 7.49 20.31
N LYS A 41 18.63 8.68 20.24
CA LYS A 41 19.81 9.09 21.02
C LYS A 41 19.57 8.83 22.51
N ASN A 42 20.54 8.18 23.18
CA ASN A 42 20.46 7.78 24.61
C ASN A 42 19.26 6.88 24.95
N GLY A 43 18.79 6.06 24.00
CA GLY A 43 17.64 5.17 24.20
C GLY A 43 16.28 5.90 24.18
N ALA A 44 16.22 7.10 23.66
CA ALA A 44 14.97 7.81 23.49
C ALA A 44 13.99 7.00 22.61
N LYS A 45 12.72 7.06 22.96
CA LYS A 45 11.67 6.35 22.20
C LYS A 45 11.35 7.10 20.90
N VAL A 46 11.57 6.44 19.76
CA VAL A 46 11.24 6.93 18.43
C VAL A 46 9.97 6.25 17.94
N GLN A 47 9.05 7.01 17.36
CA GLN A 47 7.84 6.51 16.72
C GLN A 47 8.22 5.79 15.43
N THR A 48 7.75 4.56 15.24
CA THR A 48 7.91 3.85 13.97
C THR A 48 6.65 3.95 13.12
N TYR A 49 6.81 3.75 11.82
CA TYR A 49 5.74 3.88 10.81
C TYR A 49 5.80 2.68 9.88
N LEU A 50 4.68 1.97 9.72
CA LEU A 50 4.55 0.88 8.77
C LEU A 50 4.08 1.46 7.43
N SER A 51 4.93 1.38 6.41
CA SER A 51 4.53 1.67 5.04
C SER A 51 4.22 0.37 4.31
N SER A 52 3.09 0.32 3.60
CA SER A 52 2.58 -0.91 2.99
C SER A 52 2.03 -0.66 1.59
N ALA A 53 2.28 -1.61 0.69
CA ALA A 53 1.68 -1.70 -0.64
C ALA A 53 0.86 -3.00 -0.72
N ILE A 54 -0.47 -2.87 -0.86
CA ILE A 54 -1.42 -3.97 -0.79
C ILE A 54 -2.14 -4.11 -2.12
N ASP A 55 -2.19 -5.31 -2.66
CA ASP A 55 -2.98 -5.60 -3.86
C ASP A 55 -4.49 -5.56 -3.56
N ASP A 56 -5.24 -4.78 -4.34
CA ASP A 56 -6.68 -4.56 -4.13
C ASP A 56 -7.52 -5.83 -4.36
N HIS A 57 -7.12 -6.70 -5.25
CA HIS A 57 -7.84 -7.94 -5.55
C HIS A 57 -7.56 -9.01 -4.50
N SER A 58 -6.33 -9.44 -4.39
CA SER A 58 -5.93 -10.58 -3.55
C SER A 58 -5.72 -10.24 -2.08
N ARG A 59 -5.64 -8.98 -1.72
CA ARG A 59 -5.25 -8.50 -0.37
C ARG A 59 -3.80 -8.83 0.02
N ARG A 60 -3.00 -9.35 -0.91
CA ARG A 60 -1.60 -9.67 -0.66
C ARG A 60 -0.80 -8.39 -0.42
N LEU A 61 0.06 -8.42 0.59
CA LEU A 61 1.11 -7.42 0.76
C LEU A 61 2.20 -7.68 -0.27
N LEU A 62 2.43 -6.72 -1.17
CA LEU A 62 3.52 -6.77 -2.13
C LEU A 62 4.84 -6.37 -1.47
N PHE A 63 4.76 -5.39 -0.60
CA PHE A 63 5.83 -4.99 0.30
C PHE A 63 5.26 -4.24 1.50
N SER A 64 5.86 -4.47 2.68
CA SER A 64 5.46 -3.79 3.89
C SER A 64 6.61 -3.79 4.88
N ARG A 65 6.97 -2.62 5.44
CA ARG A 65 8.12 -2.47 6.32
C ARG A 65 7.92 -1.34 7.32
N PHE A 66 8.45 -1.50 8.53
CA PHE A 66 8.54 -0.44 9.53
C PHE A 66 9.78 0.43 9.30
N TYR A 67 9.60 1.74 9.46
CA TYR A 67 10.62 2.77 9.37
C TYR A 67 10.61 3.62 10.65
N ASP A 68 11.69 4.33 10.91
CA ASP A 68 11.86 5.24 12.06
C ASP A 68 11.43 6.69 11.78
N ASN A 69 10.93 6.95 10.58
CA ASN A 69 10.44 8.25 10.13
C ASN A 69 9.23 8.06 9.20
N GLN A 70 8.58 9.17 8.83
CA GLN A 70 7.48 9.18 7.85
C GLN A 70 7.78 10.11 6.67
N GLU A 71 9.04 10.19 6.26
CA GLU A 71 9.45 10.97 5.11
C GLU A 71 8.96 10.31 3.80
N GLU A 72 8.98 11.07 2.72
CA GLU A 72 8.59 10.60 1.40
C GLU A 72 9.37 9.35 0.95
N ALA A 73 10.64 9.28 1.30
CA ALA A 73 11.54 8.18 0.95
C ALA A 73 11.02 6.79 1.36
N ILE A 74 10.22 6.69 2.44
CA ILE A 74 9.66 5.39 2.85
C ILE A 74 8.59 4.89 1.89
N ILE A 75 7.83 5.80 1.26
CA ILE A 75 6.83 5.45 0.25
C ILE A 75 7.54 5.04 -1.04
N GLU A 76 8.58 5.79 -1.42
CA GLU A 76 9.40 5.46 -2.59
C GLU A 76 10.03 4.07 -2.44
N ASP A 77 10.67 3.78 -1.30
CA ASP A 77 11.22 2.45 -1.03
C ASP A 77 10.14 1.36 -1.08
N THR A 78 8.98 1.60 -0.47
CA THR A 78 7.86 0.64 -0.46
C THR A 78 7.41 0.26 -1.87
N PHE A 79 7.20 1.23 -2.76
CA PHE A 79 6.76 0.97 -4.12
C PHE A 79 7.88 0.45 -5.02
N HIS A 80 9.11 0.93 -4.83
CA HIS A 80 10.29 0.40 -5.51
C HIS A 80 10.49 -1.09 -5.23
N GLN A 81 10.46 -1.49 -3.95
CA GLN A 81 10.57 -2.90 -3.55
C GLN A 81 9.39 -3.75 -4.03
N ALA A 82 8.17 -3.23 -3.99
CA ALA A 82 7.00 -3.92 -4.50
C ALA A 82 7.12 -4.22 -6.00
N ILE A 83 7.58 -3.25 -6.81
CA ILE A 83 7.78 -3.41 -8.25
C ILE A 83 8.92 -4.39 -8.56
N LEU A 84 10.03 -4.31 -7.85
CA LEU A 84 11.16 -5.23 -8.04
C LEU A 84 10.77 -6.68 -7.74
N ARG A 85 9.95 -6.92 -6.72
CA ARG A 85 9.58 -8.27 -6.27
C ARG A 85 8.42 -8.88 -7.05
N HIS A 86 7.47 -8.09 -7.51
CA HIS A 86 6.21 -8.57 -8.07
C HIS A 86 5.89 -8.05 -9.47
N GLY A 87 6.73 -7.16 -10.02
CA GLY A 87 6.50 -6.52 -11.32
C GLY A 87 5.66 -5.25 -11.22
N THR A 88 5.35 -4.67 -12.38
CA THR A 88 4.54 -3.46 -12.50
C THR A 88 3.06 -3.74 -12.36
N PHE A 89 2.30 -2.68 -12.05
CA PHE A 89 0.84 -2.71 -11.89
C PHE A 89 0.19 -1.53 -12.62
N ASP A 90 -1.13 -1.58 -12.85
CA ASP A 90 -1.81 -0.57 -13.68
C ASP A 90 -1.99 0.77 -12.96
N ALA A 91 -2.29 0.73 -11.66
CA ALA A 91 -2.54 1.93 -10.88
C ALA A 91 -2.21 1.74 -9.39
N CYS A 92 -1.89 2.82 -8.71
CA CYS A 92 -1.86 2.88 -7.26
C CYS A 92 -2.89 3.88 -6.73
N TYR A 93 -3.37 3.60 -5.53
CA TYR A 93 -4.34 4.42 -4.81
C TYR A 93 -3.78 4.84 -3.46
N PHE A 94 -3.88 6.13 -3.17
CA PHE A 94 -3.45 6.71 -1.91
C PHE A 94 -4.60 7.45 -1.24
N ASP A 95 -4.70 7.39 0.08
CA ASP A 95 -5.67 8.19 0.84
C ASP A 95 -5.25 9.67 0.85
N ASN A 96 -6.25 10.57 0.94
CA ASN A 96 -6.02 12.02 1.02
C ASN A 96 -5.28 12.47 2.29
N GLY A 97 -5.15 11.62 3.31
CA GLY A 97 -4.33 11.87 4.49
C GLY A 97 -2.83 11.84 4.20
N SER A 98 -2.42 11.21 3.11
CA SER A 98 -1.04 11.23 2.63
C SER A 98 -0.78 12.49 1.80
N GLN A 99 -0.81 13.66 2.45
CA GLN A 99 -0.35 14.94 1.86
C GLN A 99 1.11 14.85 1.37
N TYR A 100 1.77 13.74 1.71
CA TYR A 100 3.16 13.40 1.43
C TYR A 100 3.37 12.57 0.16
N ILE A 101 2.33 12.39 -0.68
CA ILE A 101 2.60 11.83 -2.02
C ILE A 101 3.17 12.96 -2.84
N ALA A 102 4.43 13.20 -2.56
CA ALA A 102 5.17 14.23 -3.19
C ALA A 102 5.24 14.01 -4.70
N LYS A 103 5.58 15.06 -5.35
CA LYS A 103 5.81 15.15 -6.79
C LYS A 103 6.73 14.03 -7.30
N GLN A 104 7.68 13.61 -6.47
CA GLN A 104 8.69 12.60 -6.79
C GLN A 104 8.10 11.19 -7.01
N ILE A 105 7.34 10.63 -6.06
CA ILE A 105 6.76 9.29 -6.23
C ILE A 105 5.78 9.24 -7.41
N ARG A 106 4.98 10.31 -7.62
CA ARG A 106 4.09 10.40 -8.79
C ARG A 106 4.87 10.38 -10.09
N PHE A 107 5.98 11.10 -10.15
CA PHE A 107 6.86 11.16 -11.31
C PHE A 107 7.51 9.79 -11.57
N SER A 108 8.06 9.15 -10.55
CA SER A 108 8.66 7.81 -10.62
C SER A 108 7.67 6.77 -11.15
N LEU A 109 6.46 6.72 -10.57
CA LEU A 109 5.43 5.78 -10.99
C LEU A 109 4.92 6.06 -12.41
N SER A 110 4.77 7.35 -12.79
CA SER A 110 4.33 7.71 -14.15
C SER A 110 5.36 7.34 -15.22
N LYS A 111 6.65 7.41 -14.93
CA LYS A 111 7.71 6.91 -15.82
C LYS A 111 7.58 5.42 -16.13
N LEU A 112 7.09 4.65 -15.19
CA LEU A 112 6.82 3.22 -15.34
C LEU A 112 5.43 2.93 -15.92
N GLY A 113 4.69 3.96 -16.37
CA GLY A 113 3.33 3.82 -16.92
C GLY A 113 2.25 3.55 -15.87
N ILE A 114 2.56 3.68 -14.58
CA ILE A 114 1.65 3.43 -13.46
C ILE A 114 0.82 4.68 -13.17
N ARG A 115 -0.51 4.55 -13.16
CA ARG A 115 -1.42 5.66 -12.85
C ARG A 115 -1.52 5.88 -11.35
N VAL A 116 -1.40 7.12 -10.90
CA VAL A 116 -1.61 7.50 -9.49
C VAL A 116 -3.02 8.04 -9.31
N ILE A 117 -3.80 7.42 -8.43
CA ILE A 117 -5.17 7.77 -8.11
C ILE A 117 -5.23 8.27 -6.67
N HIS A 118 -5.79 9.45 -6.46
CA HIS A 118 -6.03 9.98 -5.12
C HIS A 118 -7.49 9.77 -4.71
N ALA A 119 -7.70 9.49 -3.43
CA ALA A 119 -9.04 9.45 -2.87
C ALA A 119 -9.75 10.79 -3.08
N LYS A 120 -11.02 10.75 -3.52
CA LYS A 120 -11.85 11.96 -3.51
C LYS A 120 -12.13 12.34 -2.06
N PRO A 121 -12.11 13.66 -1.73
CA PRO A 121 -12.50 14.11 -0.39
C PRO A 121 -13.86 13.50 0.00
N ARG A 122 -13.98 12.96 1.22
CA ARG A 122 -15.19 12.35 1.79
C ARG A 122 -15.63 11.02 1.15
N SER A 123 -14.81 10.30 0.41
CA SER A 123 -15.13 8.95 -0.06
C SER A 123 -14.80 7.90 1.02
N GLY A 124 -15.69 7.71 1.99
CA GLY A 124 -15.49 6.75 3.10
C GLY A 124 -15.44 5.27 2.69
N LYS A 125 -15.79 4.96 1.43
CA LYS A 125 -15.97 3.57 0.95
C LYS A 125 -14.68 2.85 0.56
N SER A 126 -13.62 3.59 0.22
CA SER A 126 -12.30 3.02 -0.06
C SER A 126 -11.51 2.67 1.19
N LYS A 127 -11.94 3.16 2.36
CA LYS A 127 -11.25 2.96 3.64
C LYS A 127 -11.44 1.56 4.25
N GLY A 128 -12.56 0.90 4.01
CA GLY A 128 -12.89 -0.36 4.70
C GLY A 128 -11.87 -1.48 4.51
N LYS A 129 -11.16 -1.53 3.39
CA LYS A 129 -10.14 -2.54 3.10
C LYS A 129 -8.86 -2.28 3.92
N ILE A 130 -8.40 -1.05 3.92
CA ILE A 130 -7.23 -0.62 4.69
C ILE A 130 -7.53 -0.67 6.19
N GLU A 131 -8.75 -0.32 6.61
CA GLU A 131 -9.17 -0.42 8.01
C GLU A 131 -9.10 -1.87 8.54
N LYS A 132 -9.53 -2.86 7.77
CA LYS A 132 -9.38 -4.29 8.12
C LYS A 132 -7.91 -4.70 8.22
N PHE A 133 -7.07 -4.28 7.29
CA PHE A 133 -5.63 -4.49 7.37
C PHE A 133 -5.03 -3.82 8.61
N HIS A 134 -5.45 -2.60 8.93
CA HIS A 134 -4.99 -1.90 10.13
C HIS A 134 -5.34 -2.63 11.43
N GLN A 135 -6.48 -3.31 11.51
CA GLN A 135 -6.82 -4.14 12.68
C GLN A 135 -5.82 -5.29 12.86
N VAL A 136 -5.43 -5.96 11.77
CA VAL A 136 -4.41 -7.01 11.80
C VAL A 136 -3.05 -6.46 12.23
N VAL A 137 -2.67 -5.27 11.74
CA VAL A 137 -1.45 -4.59 12.16
C VAL A 137 -1.49 -4.22 13.64
N ASP A 138 -2.65 -3.79 14.16
CA ASP A 138 -2.82 -3.47 15.60
C ASP A 138 -2.61 -4.70 16.49
N ASP A 139 -3.06 -5.87 16.05
CA ASP A 139 -2.81 -7.14 16.75
C ASP A 139 -1.31 -7.45 16.80
N PHE A 140 -0.61 -7.34 15.68
CA PHE A 140 0.86 -7.49 15.62
C PHE A 140 1.58 -6.48 16.52
N ILE A 141 1.17 -5.20 16.51
CA ILE A 141 1.77 -4.16 17.37
C ILE A 141 1.57 -4.51 18.85
N ARG A 142 0.41 -5.04 19.22
CA ARG A 142 0.12 -5.46 20.61
C ARG A 142 1.06 -6.60 21.03
N GLU A 143 1.24 -7.61 20.19
CA GLU A 143 2.17 -8.70 20.45
C GLU A 143 3.62 -8.23 20.51
N SER A 144 4.04 -7.35 19.61
CA SER A 144 5.39 -6.81 19.58
C SER A 144 5.76 -6.05 20.86
N LYS A 145 4.80 -5.32 21.43
CA LYS A 145 4.98 -4.65 22.73
C LYS A 145 5.16 -5.63 23.88
N LEU A 146 4.42 -6.74 23.88
CA LEU A 146 4.55 -7.79 24.90
C LEU A 146 5.91 -8.51 24.81
N LYS A 147 6.45 -8.67 23.60
CA LYS A 147 7.78 -9.27 23.38
C LYS A 147 8.94 -8.35 23.75
N GLY A 148 8.69 -7.07 23.99
CA GLY A 148 9.71 -6.12 24.41
C GLY A 148 10.76 -5.81 23.34
N ILE A 149 10.38 -5.77 22.07
CA ILE A 149 11.24 -5.50 20.91
C ILE A 149 11.95 -4.16 21.07
N LYS A 150 13.27 -4.12 20.81
CA LYS A 150 14.12 -2.96 21.03
C LYS A 150 14.80 -2.41 19.78
N SER A 151 14.74 -3.11 18.67
CA SER A 151 15.38 -2.65 17.41
C SER A 151 14.41 -2.67 16.25
N LEU A 152 14.68 -1.84 15.24
CA LEU A 152 13.89 -1.77 14.01
C LEU A 152 14.05 -3.04 13.16
N ASP A 153 15.24 -3.61 13.12
CA ASP A 153 15.53 -4.84 12.39
C ASP A 153 14.77 -6.04 12.97
N GLU A 154 14.76 -6.17 14.32
CA GLU A 154 13.98 -7.22 14.99
C GLU A 154 12.50 -7.05 14.71
N LEU A 155 11.97 -5.81 14.78
CA LEU A 155 10.57 -5.52 14.48
C LEU A 155 10.23 -5.92 13.04
N ASN A 156 11.07 -5.57 12.08
CA ASN A 156 10.85 -5.89 10.67
C ASN A 156 10.94 -7.39 10.39
N ARG A 157 11.92 -8.09 10.97
CA ARG A 157 12.02 -9.54 10.84
C ARG A 157 10.78 -10.25 11.37
N LEU A 158 10.26 -9.85 12.52
CA LEU A 158 9.03 -10.42 13.07
C LEU A 158 7.79 -10.06 12.27
N TRP A 159 7.76 -8.86 11.69
CA TRP A 159 6.69 -8.44 10.79
C TRP A 159 6.66 -9.27 9.51
N GLU A 160 7.80 -9.52 8.87
CA GLU A 160 7.90 -10.39 7.69
C GLU A 160 7.37 -11.80 7.99
N ILE A 161 7.81 -12.40 9.09
CA ILE A 161 7.30 -13.72 9.52
C ILE A 161 5.78 -13.68 9.75
N PHE A 162 5.28 -12.65 10.43
CA PHE A 162 3.84 -12.50 10.67
C PHE A 162 3.05 -12.32 9.37
N ALA A 163 3.56 -11.53 8.43
CA ALA A 163 2.93 -11.33 7.12
C ALA A 163 2.87 -12.64 6.32
N ASP A 164 3.98 -13.39 6.26
CA ASP A 164 4.08 -14.59 5.43
C ASP A 164 3.41 -15.81 6.08
N GLU A 165 3.56 -16.00 7.39
CA GLU A 165 3.07 -17.19 8.07
C GLU A 165 1.64 -17.05 8.62
N TYR A 166 1.18 -15.83 8.85
CA TYR A 166 -0.15 -15.59 9.40
C TYR A 166 -1.04 -14.81 8.42
N TYR A 167 -0.68 -13.56 8.08
CA TYR A 167 -1.57 -12.69 7.30
C TYR A 167 -1.91 -13.26 5.92
N HIS A 168 -0.91 -13.72 5.17
CA HIS A 168 -1.13 -14.26 3.83
C HIS A 168 -1.83 -15.62 3.81
N LYS A 169 -1.79 -16.36 4.93
CA LYS A 169 -2.37 -17.70 5.06
C LYS A 169 -3.69 -17.74 5.82
N LYS A 170 -4.12 -16.62 6.40
CA LYS A 170 -5.43 -16.51 7.06
C LYS A 170 -6.49 -16.15 6.02
N SER A 171 -7.68 -16.77 6.11
CA SER A 171 -8.82 -16.43 5.26
C SER A 171 -9.21 -14.96 5.42
N HIS A 172 -9.57 -14.33 4.31
CA HIS A 172 -9.91 -12.92 4.26
C HIS A 172 -11.36 -12.73 3.82
N GLU A 173 -12.22 -12.33 4.76
CA GLU A 173 -13.66 -12.14 4.55
C GLU A 173 -13.98 -11.33 3.28
N GLY A 174 -13.25 -10.24 3.03
CA GLY A 174 -13.50 -9.39 1.86
C GLY A 174 -13.16 -10.04 0.51
N ILE A 175 -12.42 -11.16 0.47
CA ILE A 175 -12.24 -11.97 -0.73
C ILE A 175 -13.48 -12.87 -0.92
N SER A 176 -13.94 -13.52 0.15
CA SER A 176 -15.15 -14.35 0.14
C SER A 176 -16.38 -13.53 -0.27
N GLU A 177 -16.62 -12.38 0.36
CA GLU A 177 -17.70 -11.45 0.00
C GLU A 177 -17.67 -11.02 -1.48
N TYR A 178 -16.47 -10.84 -2.06
CA TYR A 178 -16.34 -10.52 -3.48
C TYR A 178 -16.88 -11.64 -4.35
N TYR A 179 -16.50 -12.90 -4.11
CA TYR A 179 -16.97 -14.04 -4.88
C TYR A 179 -18.46 -14.32 -4.66
N GLU A 180 -18.96 -14.21 -3.44
CA GLU A 180 -20.39 -14.30 -3.13
C GLU A 180 -21.20 -13.24 -3.90
N SER A 181 -20.68 -12.01 -4.02
CA SER A 181 -21.32 -10.94 -4.78
C SER A 181 -21.42 -11.23 -6.29
N LEU A 182 -20.56 -12.14 -6.80
CA LEU A 182 -20.59 -12.64 -8.18
C LEU A 182 -21.43 -13.92 -8.33
N GLY A 183 -22.04 -14.42 -7.25
CA GLY A 183 -22.80 -15.66 -7.23
C GLY A 183 -21.92 -16.92 -7.28
N ALA A 184 -20.64 -16.80 -7.00
CA ALA A 184 -19.70 -17.92 -6.98
C ALA A 184 -19.69 -18.60 -5.59
N ALA A 185 -19.52 -19.93 -5.59
CA ALA A 185 -19.36 -20.68 -4.35
C ALA A 185 -17.99 -20.34 -3.71
N VAL A 186 -18.02 -20.15 -2.40
CA VAL A 186 -16.82 -19.91 -1.58
C VAL A 186 -16.61 -21.14 -0.68
N PRO A 187 -15.37 -21.64 -0.53
CA PRO A 187 -15.07 -22.70 0.42
C PRO A 187 -15.48 -22.31 1.85
N GLU A 188 -15.88 -23.27 2.66
CA GLU A 188 -16.30 -23.04 4.06
C GLU A 188 -15.16 -22.42 4.90
N GLU A 189 -13.91 -22.84 4.65
CA GLU A 189 -12.70 -22.28 5.26
C GLU A 189 -12.36 -20.86 4.78
N GLY A 190 -13.04 -20.36 3.75
CA GLY A 190 -12.78 -19.07 3.10
C GLY A 190 -11.58 -19.13 2.14
N ILE A 191 -11.16 -17.95 1.67
CA ILE A 191 -10.06 -17.80 0.71
C ILE A 191 -8.97 -16.92 1.33
N THR A 192 -7.72 -17.38 1.27
CA THR A 192 -6.58 -16.63 1.78
C THR A 192 -5.99 -15.68 0.73
N PRO A 193 -5.31 -14.59 1.13
CA PRO A 193 -4.59 -13.72 0.20
C PRO A 193 -3.58 -14.46 -0.69
N LEU A 194 -2.89 -15.46 -0.14
CA LEU A 194 -1.92 -16.25 -0.89
C LEU A 194 -2.59 -17.14 -1.93
N GLN A 195 -3.71 -17.79 -1.57
CA GLN A 195 -4.48 -18.62 -2.52
C GLN A 195 -5.03 -17.77 -3.65
N GLU A 196 -5.62 -16.60 -3.32
CA GLU A 196 -6.19 -15.69 -4.32
C GLU A 196 -5.12 -15.15 -5.28
N TRP A 197 -3.98 -14.75 -4.76
CA TRP A 197 -2.85 -14.31 -5.57
C TRP A 197 -2.38 -15.39 -6.55
N ASN A 198 -2.25 -16.64 -6.09
CA ASN A 198 -1.74 -17.75 -6.91
C ASN A 198 -2.76 -18.26 -7.92
N ARG A 199 -4.05 -18.13 -7.62
CA ARG A 199 -5.16 -18.56 -8.50
C ARG A 199 -5.36 -17.61 -9.68
N ASP A 200 -5.03 -16.35 -9.54
CA ASP A 200 -5.24 -15.35 -10.58
C ASP A 200 -4.36 -15.64 -11.80
N SER A 201 -4.99 -15.73 -12.98
CA SER A 201 -4.32 -16.05 -14.25
C SER A 201 -3.61 -14.85 -14.89
N ARG A 202 -3.82 -13.62 -14.38
CA ARG A 202 -3.16 -12.44 -14.95
C ARG A 202 -1.64 -12.58 -14.86
N PRO A 203 -0.91 -12.44 -15.98
CA PRO A 203 0.56 -12.50 -15.96
C PRO A 203 1.15 -11.34 -15.18
N LEU A 204 2.28 -11.58 -14.53
CA LEU A 204 3.10 -10.54 -13.91
C LEU A 204 4.04 -9.96 -14.95
N THR A 205 4.16 -8.64 -15.00
CA THR A 205 5.01 -7.92 -15.95
C THR A 205 6.22 -7.35 -15.22
N PHE A 206 7.39 -7.93 -15.45
CA PHE A 206 8.65 -7.45 -14.88
C PHE A 206 9.36 -6.53 -15.87
N LEU A 207 9.93 -5.46 -15.36
CA LEU A 207 10.82 -4.57 -16.10
C LEU A 207 12.27 -4.88 -15.72
N ASP A 208 13.19 -4.42 -16.58
CA ASP A 208 14.60 -4.47 -16.24
C ASP A 208 14.87 -3.66 -14.97
N VAL A 209 15.75 -4.18 -14.09
CA VAL A 209 16.10 -3.55 -12.81
C VAL A 209 16.66 -2.16 -13.02
N SER A 210 17.42 -1.93 -14.11
CA SER A 210 17.97 -0.62 -14.45
C SER A 210 16.89 0.40 -14.79
N VAL A 211 15.83 -0.01 -15.49
CA VAL A 211 14.68 0.85 -15.83
C VAL A 211 13.92 1.24 -14.56
N VAL A 212 13.71 0.28 -13.66
CA VAL A 212 13.06 0.55 -12.36
C VAL A 212 13.92 1.51 -11.53
N ALA A 213 15.23 1.24 -11.42
CA ALA A 213 16.15 2.09 -10.66
C ALA A 213 16.20 3.53 -11.22
N GLU A 214 16.27 3.69 -12.55
CA GLU A 214 16.25 5.01 -13.19
C GLU A 214 14.95 5.77 -12.92
N ALA A 215 13.80 5.09 -12.90
CA ALA A 215 12.51 5.72 -12.61
C ALA A 215 12.44 6.31 -11.20
N PHE A 216 13.14 5.71 -10.23
CA PHE A 216 13.20 6.16 -8.84
C PHE A 216 14.39 7.07 -8.52
N LEU A 217 15.20 7.47 -9.51
CA LEU A 217 16.20 8.52 -9.31
C LEU A 217 15.53 9.84 -8.93
N HIS A 218 16.15 10.55 -7.99
CA HIS A 218 15.66 11.86 -7.57
C HIS A 218 15.78 12.88 -8.71
N HIS A 219 14.68 13.57 -9.02
CA HIS A 219 14.58 14.57 -10.08
C HIS A 219 14.35 15.95 -9.47
N GLU A 220 15.22 16.89 -9.81
CA GLU A 220 15.07 18.30 -9.46
C GLU A 220 14.78 19.12 -10.70
N GLU A 221 13.68 19.89 -10.70
CA GLU A 221 13.41 20.90 -11.73
C GLU A 221 14.21 22.16 -11.43
N ARG A 222 14.93 22.65 -12.42
CA ARG A 222 15.69 23.89 -12.33
C ARG A 222 15.27 24.85 -13.44
N LYS A 223 15.20 26.14 -13.13
CA LYS A 223 15.02 27.18 -14.15
C LYS A 223 16.36 27.47 -14.78
N VAL A 224 16.39 27.46 -16.12
CA VAL A 224 17.50 27.99 -16.89
C VAL A 224 17.36 29.51 -16.87
N ASP A 225 18.41 30.22 -16.55
CA ASP A 225 18.44 31.69 -16.61
C ASP A 225 18.55 32.21 -18.06
N LYS A 226 18.54 33.55 -18.24
CA LYS A 226 18.65 34.15 -19.53
C LYS A 226 20.01 33.92 -20.22
N GLY A 227 21.02 33.51 -19.47
CA GLY A 227 22.35 33.16 -19.98
C GLY A 227 22.53 31.68 -20.33
N GLY A 228 21.46 30.87 -20.21
CA GLY A 228 21.51 29.43 -20.41
C GLY A 228 22.09 28.63 -19.26
N CYS A 229 22.27 29.23 -18.09
CA CYS A 229 22.86 28.61 -16.90
C CYS A 229 21.79 28.09 -15.95
N ILE A 230 22.14 27.01 -15.20
CA ILE A 230 21.33 26.50 -14.08
C ILE A 230 22.17 26.57 -12.79
N SER A 231 21.54 27.01 -11.70
CA SER A 231 22.15 26.95 -10.37
C SER A 231 21.88 25.58 -9.75
N PHE A 232 22.92 24.92 -9.26
CA PHE A 232 22.83 23.62 -8.58
C PHE A 232 23.60 23.67 -7.26
N ARG A 233 22.89 23.49 -6.13
CA ARG A 233 23.45 23.49 -4.75
C ARG A 233 24.33 24.67 -4.40
N GLY A 234 23.98 25.87 -4.90
CA GLY A 234 24.71 27.12 -4.58
C GLY A 234 26.03 27.32 -5.37
N MET A 235 26.27 26.54 -6.42
CA MET A 235 27.29 26.76 -7.45
C MET A 235 26.68 27.43 -8.67
#